data_71f3ed81a7b6355396dc10e2158e4ca2
#
_entry.id   71f3ed81a7b6355396dc10e2158e4ca2
#
_cell.length_a   1.000
_cell.length_b   1.000
_cell.length_c   1.000
_cell.angle_alpha   90.00
_cell.angle_beta   90.00
_cell.angle_gamma   90.00
#
_symmetry.space_group_name_H-M   'P 1'
#
loop_
_entity.id
_entity.type
_entity.pdbx_description
1 polymer ?
#
loop_
_entity_poly.entity_id
_entity_poly.type
_entity_poly.pdbx_seq_one_letter_code
_entity_poly.pdbx_strand_id
1 'polypeptide(L)'
;MTSDYIITGAGPAGCVLANRLSEDAGVRVLLLEAGGGDWNPLFHMPAGFAKMTKGVASWGWETVPQKHMKGRVLRYTQAKVIGGGSSINAQLYTRGNAADYDLWAVSYTHLTLPTICSV
;
A
#
# COMPACT_ATOMS: atom_id res chain seq x y z
N MET A 1 -17.94 18.30 15.86
CA MET A 1 -18.01 18.25 14.38
C MET A 1 -18.37 16.84 14.01
N THR A 2 -19.39 16.64 13.19
CA THR A 2 -19.79 15.33 12.66
C THR A 2 -19.19 15.17 11.28
N SER A 3 -18.61 14.01 10.99
CA SER A 3 -18.12 13.65 9.66
C SER A 3 -19.12 12.70 9.03
N ASP A 4 -19.32 12.82 7.72
CA ASP A 4 -20.20 11.93 6.96
C ASP A 4 -19.52 10.61 6.65
N TYR A 5 -18.17 10.65 6.46
CA TYR A 5 -17.33 9.48 6.27
C TYR A 5 -16.08 9.54 7.14
N ILE A 6 -15.69 8.37 7.65
CA ILE A 6 -14.41 8.19 8.35
C ILE A 6 -13.62 7.13 7.60
N ILE A 7 -12.44 7.51 7.12
CA ILE A 7 -11.52 6.63 6.40
C ILE A 7 -10.32 6.34 7.31
N THR A 8 -10.02 5.08 7.55
CA THR A 8 -8.89 4.66 8.37
C THR A 8 -7.74 4.19 7.47
N GLY A 9 -6.61 4.88 7.58
CA GLY A 9 -5.41 4.67 6.80
C GLY A 9 -5.35 5.54 5.54
N ALA A 10 -4.37 6.44 5.52
CA ALA A 10 -4.07 7.29 4.36
C ALA A 10 -3.07 6.64 3.40
N GLY A 11 -3.22 5.35 3.14
CA GLY A 11 -2.54 4.66 2.05
C GLY A 11 -3.16 5.02 0.69
N PRO A 12 -2.70 4.39 -0.42
CA PRO A 12 -3.19 4.69 -1.77
C PRO A 12 -4.72 4.66 -1.88
N ALA A 13 -5.35 3.61 -1.36
CA ALA A 13 -6.80 3.45 -1.39
C ALA A 13 -7.52 4.53 -0.57
N GLY A 14 -7.06 4.78 0.66
CA GLY A 14 -7.65 5.79 1.54
C GLY A 14 -7.53 7.20 0.98
N CYS A 15 -6.41 7.53 0.37
CA CYS A 15 -6.21 8.82 -0.30
C CYS A 15 -7.16 8.99 -1.49
N VAL A 16 -7.35 7.94 -2.31
CA VAL A 16 -8.29 7.98 -3.43
C VAL A 16 -9.72 8.15 -2.95
N LEU A 17 -10.12 7.38 -1.94
CA LEU A 17 -11.47 7.50 -1.34
C LEU A 17 -11.69 8.89 -0.76
N ALA A 18 -10.72 9.40 0.01
CA ALA A 18 -10.82 10.74 0.59
C ALA A 18 -10.99 11.80 -0.48
N ASN A 19 -10.18 11.74 -1.54
CA ASN A 19 -10.25 12.67 -2.65
C ASN A 19 -11.62 12.62 -3.35
N ARG A 20 -12.11 11.43 -3.69
CA ARG A 20 -13.37 11.25 -4.43
C ARG A 20 -14.59 11.63 -3.60
N LEU A 21 -14.64 11.24 -2.35
CA LEU A 21 -15.77 11.57 -1.48
C LEU A 21 -15.84 13.07 -1.11
N SER A 22 -14.69 13.76 -1.10
CA SER A 22 -14.63 15.19 -0.82
C SER A 22 -14.80 16.09 -2.06
N GLU A 23 -15.03 15.53 -3.25
CA GLU A 23 -15.39 16.29 -4.45
C GLU A 23 -16.73 17.03 -4.26
N ASP A 24 -17.65 16.44 -3.48
CA ASP A 24 -18.87 17.12 -3.05
C ASP A 24 -18.56 18.00 -1.81
N ALA A 25 -18.70 19.31 -1.97
CA ALA A 25 -18.47 20.28 -0.91
C ALA A 25 -19.41 20.13 0.29
N GLY A 26 -20.54 19.44 0.12
CA GLY A 26 -21.49 19.12 1.20
C GLY A 26 -21.04 17.95 2.06
N VAL A 27 -20.08 17.17 1.61
CA VAL A 27 -19.59 15.94 2.27
C VAL A 27 -18.35 16.24 3.10
N ARG A 28 -18.37 15.80 4.36
CA ARG A 28 -17.25 15.91 5.29
C ARG A 28 -16.59 14.58 5.49
N VAL A 29 -15.32 14.48 5.05
CA VAL A 29 -14.51 13.28 5.17
C VAL A 29 -13.46 13.46 6.26
N LEU A 30 -13.40 12.53 7.20
CA LEU A 30 -12.31 12.43 8.18
C LEU A 30 -11.36 11.32 7.76
N LEU A 31 -10.13 11.67 7.44
CA LEU A 31 -9.06 10.71 7.12
C LEU A 31 -8.14 10.55 8.34
N LEU A 32 -8.05 9.36 8.87
CA LEU A 32 -7.22 9.00 10.02
C LEU A 32 -5.97 8.24 9.54
N GLU A 33 -4.81 8.73 9.90
CA GLU A 33 -3.53 8.08 9.61
C GLU A 33 -2.71 7.90 10.88
N ALA A 34 -2.13 6.72 11.06
CA ALA A 34 -1.29 6.40 12.22
C ALA A 34 0.14 6.94 12.08
N GLY A 35 0.57 7.18 10.84
CA GLY A 35 1.87 7.76 10.53
C GLY A 35 1.86 9.28 10.49
N GLY A 36 3.05 9.83 10.28
CA GLY A 36 3.22 11.26 10.06
C GLY A 36 2.97 11.70 8.62
N GLY A 37 3.11 13.01 8.38
CA GLY A 37 3.19 13.56 7.03
C GLY A 37 4.49 13.21 6.31
N ASP A 38 4.50 13.41 5.03
CA ASP A 38 5.63 13.13 4.13
C ASP A 38 6.60 14.31 3.98
N TRP A 39 6.71 15.13 5.04
CA TRP A 39 7.55 16.34 5.05
C TRP A 39 9.06 16.09 4.91
N ASN A 40 9.50 14.85 5.16
CA ASN A 40 10.90 14.52 5.03
C ASN A 40 11.30 14.49 3.55
N PRO A 41 12.31 15.28 3.11
CA PRO A 41 12.73 15.34 1.71
C PRO A 41 13.09 14.00 1.08
N LEU A 42 13.43 13.00 1.88
CA LEU A 42 13.73 11.65 1.39
C LEU A 42 12.52 10.99 0.71
N PHE A 43 11.28 11.35 1.06
CA PHE A 43 10.07 10.84 0.36
C PHE A 43 9.98 11.32 -1.09
N HIS A 44 10.55 12.49 -1.37
CA HIS A 44 10.50 13.14 -2.67
C HIS A 44 11.75 12.86 -3.53
N MET A 45 12.69 12.08 -3.00
CA MET A 45 13.91 11.70 -3.70
C MET A 45 13.87 10.23 -4.11
N PRO A 46 14.02 9.88 -5.40
CA PRO A 46 13.99 8.47 -5.84
C PRO A 46 14.96 7.56 -5.07
N ALA A 47 16.16 8.04 -4.78
CA ALA A 47 17.16 7.28 -3.99
C ALA A 47 16.81 7.19 -2.49
N GLY A 48 15.84 7.96 -2.03
CA GLY A 48 15.42 8.01 -0.61
C GLY A 48 14.78 6.71 -0.13
N PHE A 49 14.17 5.93 -1.04
CA PHE A 49 13.47 4.69 -0.69
C PHE A 49 14.34 3.72 0.13
N ALA A 50 15.62 3.63 -0.17
CA ALA A 50 16.55 2.73 0.51
C ALA A 50 16.72 3.05 2.01
N LYS A 51 16.51 4.30 2.41
CA LYS A 51 16.50 4.73 3.82
C LYS A 51 15.11 4.61 4.43
N MET A 52 14.07 4.90 3.67
CA MET A 52 12.67 4.82 4.12
C MET A 52 12.29 3.39 4.49
N THR A 53 12.68 2.40 3.70
CA THR A 53 12.42 0.98 3.99
C THR A 53 13.13 0.47 5.25
N LYS A 54 14.14 1.19 5.77
CA LYS A 54 14.93 0.79 6.94
C LYS A 54 14.42 1.33 8.28
N GLY A 55 13.34 2.09 8.32
CA GLY A 55 12.74 2.40 9.60
C GLY A 55 12.07 3.75 9.81
N VAL A 56 12.42 4.80 9.08
CA VAL A 56 11.92 6.17 9.38
C VAL A 56 10.40 6.31 9.18
N ALA A 57 9.84 5.54 8.28
CA ALA A 57 8.41 5.56 7.96
C ALA A 57 7.82 4.15 7.89
N SER A 58 8.30 3.25 8.73
CA SER A 58 7.86 1.86 8.78
C SER A 58 7.31 1.52 10.16
N TRP A 59 6.37 0.59 10.20
CA TRP A 59 5.90 -0.02 11.44
C TRP A 59 6.98 -0.84 12.15
N GLY A 60 8.06 -1.20 11.44
CA GLY A 60 9.16 -1.98 12.00
C GLY A 60 8.82 -3.46 12.26
N TRP A 61 7.82 -3.98 11.56
CA TRP A 61 7.41 -5.37 11.75
C TRP A 61 8.45 -6.36 11.26
N GLU A 62 8.48 -7.50 11.93
CA GLU A 62 9.32 -8.63 11.57
C GLU A 62 8.48 -9.91 11.58
N THR A 63 8.85 -10.88 10.77
CA THR A 63 8.20 -12.19 10.78
C THR A 63 8.63 -12.97 12.02
N VAL A 64 7.82 -13.94 12.42
CA VAL A 64 8.32 -15.00 13.30
C VAL A 64 9.42 -15.79 12.58
N PRO A 65 10.31 -16.49 13.32
CA PRO A 65 11.32 -17.35 12.70
C PRO A 65 10.70 -18.34 11.71
N GLN A 66 11.13 -18.29 10.47
CA GLN A 66 10.57 -19.09 9.37
C GLN A 66 11.21 -20.49 9.34
N LYS A 67 10.45 -21.50 9.74
CA LYS A 67 10.94 -22.89 9.87
C LYS A 67 11.61 -23.41 8.58
N HIS A 68 10.99 -23.17 7.43
CA HIS A 68 11.49 -23.63 6.12
C HIS A 68 12.61 -22.75 5.54
N MET A 69 12.97 -21.67 6.23
CA MET A 69 14.05 -20.76 5.87
C MET A 69 15.18 -20.79 6.93
N LYS A 70 15.40 -21.92 7.55
CA LYS A 70 16.43 -22.13 8.59
C LYS A 70 16.29 -21.15 9.77
N GLY A 71 15.07 -20.87 10.18
CA GLY A 71 14.80 -19.98 11.33
C GLY A 71 15.01 -18.48 11.05
N ARG A 72 15.17 -18.06 9.78
CA ARG A 72 15.36 -16.63 9.49
C ARG A 72 14.16 -15.81 9.89
N VAL A 73 14.46 -14.67 10.50
CA VAL A 73 13.52 -13.57 10.72
C VAL A 73 13.69 -12.57 9.57
N LEU A 74 12.61 -12.23 8.92
CA LEU A 74 12.59 -11.28 7.82
C LEU A 74 11.91 -9.99 8.26
N ARG A 75 12.50 -8.85 7.93
CA ARG A 75 11.83 -7.56 8.08
C ARG A 75 10.70 -7.45 7.08
N TYR A 76 9.55 -7.06 7.58
CA TYR A 76 8.37 -6.80 6.78
C TYR A 76 8.13 -5.28 6.73
N THR A 77 8.59 -4.68 5.64
CA THR A 77 8.47 -3.23 5.47
C THR A 77 7.03 -2.86 5.16
N GLN A 78 6.40 -2.17 6.10
CA GLN A 78 5.06 -1.63 5.96
C GLN A 78 5.09 -0.15 6.32
N ALA A 79 4.58 0.69 5.44
CA ALA A 79 4.63 2.14 5.62
C ALA A 79 3.77 2.61 6.79
N LYS A 80 4.27 3.61 7.51
CA LYS A 80 3.56 4.37 8.55
C LYS A 80 3.71 5.86 8.26
N VAL A 81 3.02 6.30 7.23
CA VAL A 81 3.11 7.67 6.69
C VAL A 81 1.94 7.91 5.75
N ILE A 82 1.54 9.17 5.57
CA ILE A 82 0.57 9.58 4.54
C ILE A 82 1.07 9.13 3.16
N GLY A 83 0.17 8.57 2.35
CA GLY A 83 0.49 7.93 1.08
C GLY A 83 0.83 6.44 1.22
N GLY A 84 1.10 5.96 2.45
CA GLY A 84 1.35 4.55 2.72
C GLY A 84 2.50 3.99 1.90
N GLY A 85 2.31 2.79 1.33
CA GLY A 85 3.31 2.12 0.50
C GLY A 85 3.76 2.93 -0.71
N SER A 86 2.89 3.80 -1.26
CA SER A 86 3.25 4.66 -2.40
C SER A 86 4.35 5.67 -2.05
N SER A 87 4.43 6.09 -0.77
CA SER A 87 5.43 7.06 -0.31
C SER A 87 6.81 6.42 -0.07
N ILE A 88 6.88 5.09 0.04
CA ILE A 88 8.14 4.39 0.38
C ILE A 88 8.54 3.30 -0.61
N ASN A 89 7.77 3.05 -1.66
CA ASN A 89 8.07 2.02 -2.64
C ASN A 89 9.35 2.35 -3.44
N ALA A 90 9.89 1.35 -4.11
CA ALA A 90 11.11 1.50 -4.89
C ALA A 90 10.89 2.15 -6.27
N GLN A 91 9.66 2.56 -6.60
CA GLN A 91 9.27 3.18 -7.88
C GLN A 91 9.62 2.33 -9.11
N LEU A 92 9.72 1.01 -8.93
CA LEU A 92 9.96 0.09 -10.02
C LEU A 92 8.66 -0.18 -10.77
N TYR A 93 8.65 0.12 -12.05
CA TYR A 93 7.57 -0.21 -12.95
C TYR A 93 7.99 -1.38 -13.83
N THR A 94 7.37 -2.53 -13.62
CA THR A 94 7.62 -3.74 -14.41
C THR A 94 6.31 -4.48 -14.65
N ARG A 95 6.13 -4.99 -15.86
CA ARG A 95 5.03 -5.88 -16.17
C ARG A 95 5.31 -7.27 -15.58
N GLY A 96 4.25 -7.91 -15.08
CA GLY A 96 4.31 -9.33 -14.76
C GLY A 96 4.54 -10.18 -16.00
N ASN A 97 5.05 -11.40 -15.79
CA ASN A 97 5.21 -12.36 -16.87
C ASN A 97 3.82 -12.82 -17.36
N ALA A 98 3.58 -12.77 -18.68
CA ALA A 98 2.30 -13.18 -19.25
C ALA A 98 1.93 -14.63 -18.90
N ALA A 99 2.92 -15.54 -18.87
CA ALA A 99 2.68 -16.92 -18.52
C ALA A 99 2.15 -17.13 -17.08
N ASP A 100 2.48 -16.23 -16.13
CA ASP A 100 1.95 -16.32 -14.79
C ASP A 100 0.47 -15.96 -14.76
N TYR A 101 0.05 -14.97 -15.54
CA TYR A 101 -1.36 -14.60 -15.67
C TYR A 101 -2.16 -15.71 -16.37
N ASP A 102 -1.59 -16.33 -17.42
CA ASP A 102 -2.20 -17.46 -18.11
C ASP A 102 -2.37 -18.65 -17.17
N LEU A 103 -1.34 -18.94 -16.36
CA LEU A 103 -1.40 -20.00 -15.35
C LEU A 103 -2.47 -19.70 -14.29
N TRP A 104 -2.60 -18.46 -13.84
CA TRP A 104 -3.65 -18.08 -12.90
C TRP A 104 -5.02 -18.22 -13.52
N ALA A 105 -5.22 -17.79 -14.76
CA ALA A 105 -6.48 -17.96 -15.46
C ALA A 105 -6.90 -19.44 -15.53
N VAL A 106 -5.99 -20.33 -15.84
CA VAL A 106 -6.27 -21.79 -15.90
C VAL A 106 -6.52 -22.35 -14.50
N SER A 107 -5.70 -22.00 -13.52
CA SER A 107 -5.80 -22.53 -12.16
C SER A 107 -7.06 -22.07 -11.43
N TYR A 108 -7.60 -20.90 -11.77
CA TYR A 108 -8.78 -20.30 -11.16
C TYR A 108 -10.04 -20.43 -12.01
N THR A 109 -9.99 -21.10 -13.17
CA THR A 109 -11.16 -21.28 -14.05
C THR A 109 -12.31 -22.03 -13.36
N HIS A 110 -12.05 -22.75 -12.28
CA HIS A 110 -13.05 -23.42 -11.46
C HIS A 110 -13.49 -22.65 -10.21
N LEU A 111 -12.81 -21.58 -9.89
CA LEU A 111 -13.22 -20.62 -8.85
C LEU A 111 -13.73 -19.39 -9.58
N THR A 112 -14.96 -19.47 -10.02
CA THR A 112 -15.64 -18.38 -10.72
C THR A 112 -15.81 -17.17 -9.82
N LEU A 113 -14.77 -16.37 -9.72
CA LEU A 113 -14.98 -14.95 -9.64
C LEU A 113 -15.12 -14.47 -11.08
N PRO A 114 -16.23 -13.84 -11.43
CA PRO A 114 -16.34 -13.16 -12.72
C PRO A 114 -15.37 -11.98 -12.70
N THR A 115 -14.13 -12.26 -12.99
CA THR A 115 -13.15 -11.22 -13.27
C THR A 115 -13.47 -10.69 -14.66
N ILE A 116 -14.42 -9.81 -14.73
CA ILE A 116 -14.58 -8.96 -15.90
C ILE A 116 -13.42 -7.95 -15.80
N CYS A 117 -12.26 -8.33 -16.26
CA CYS A 117 -11.25 -7.39 -16.68
C CYS A 117 -11.59 -6.95 -18.09
N SER A 118 -12.56 -6.07 -18.25
CA SER A 118 -12.66 -5.23 -19.43
C SER A 118 -11.68 -4.07 -19.23
N VAL A 119 -10.57 -4.12 -19.91
CA VAL A 119 -9.69 -2.97 -20.14
C VAL A 119 -10.12 -2.31 -21.42
#